data_93d34f8f1aad3d9a21f4c0aeb32c43fc
#
_entry.id   93d34f8f1aad3d9a21f4c0aeb32c43fc
#
_cell.length_a   1.000
_cell.length_b   1.000
_cell.length_c   1.000
_cell.angle_alpha   90.00
_cell.angle_beta   90.00
_cell.angle_gamma   90.00
#
_symmetry.space_group_name_H-M   'P 1'
#
loop_
_entity.id
_entity.type
_entity.pdbx_description
1 polymer ?
#
loop_
_entity_poly.entity_id
_entity_poly.type
_entity_poly.pdbx_seq_one_letter_code
_entity_poly.pdbx_strand_id
1 'polypeptide(L)'
;MNDADYIDIWLERYGGWSLIILFSAIPVFALMLSGGFWTNTGSWYGIASSLGKMAGLVGFVLYAINMVLSIRRHWLERFFNGLNRVYIAHHLTGGIALILLAIHPVLLAVRYIEPSAMSTLRLAALALLPRAITLNENFQVVQQQVAINFGFIAFTGMVVLLILTFFIKLPYRVWLFTHKFLGPAFFFAALHVLFISSDVDRMPLLKLYMLFWAVVGL
;
A
#
# COMPACT_ATOMS: atom_id res chain seq x y z
N MET A 1 -20.86 -3.14 36.74
CA MET A 1 -19.89 -2.97 35.66
C MET A 1 -19.61 -1.47 35.61
N ASN A 2 -18.38 -1.05 35.90
CA ASN A 2 -18.02 0.36 35.87
C ASN A 2 -17.58 0.73 34.44
N ASP A 3 -17.42 2.02 34.16
CA ASP A 3 -17.05 2.50 32.81
C ASP A 3 -15.67 1.96 32.36
N ALA A 4 -14.76 1.67 33.28
CA ALA A 4 -13.47 1.08 32.99
C ALA A 4 -13.60 -0.36 32.47
N ASP A 5 -14.46 -1.17 33.10
CA ASP A 5 -14.71 -2.56 32.65
C ASP A 5 -15.31 -2.59 31.24
N TYR A 6 -16.15 -1.59 30.92
CA TYR A 6 -16.76 -1.49 29.59
C TYR A 6 -15.76 -1.12 28.49
N ILE A 7 -14.84 -0.20 28.81
CA ILE A 7 -13.76 0.22 27.89
C ILE A 7 -12.80 -0.93 27.63
N ASP A 8 -12.42 -1.69 28.63
CA ASP A 8 -11.52 -2.83 28.49
C ASP A 8 -12.12 -3.93 27.61
N ILE A 9 -13.39 -4.29 27.82
CA ILE A 9 -14.11 -5.27 26.99
C ILE A 9 -14.20 -4.78 25.53
N TRP A 10 -14.47 -3.50 25.33
CA TRP A 10 -14.56 -2.92 23.98
C TRP A 10 -13.21 -2.93 23.27
N LEU A 11 -12.13 -2.53 23.96
CA LEU A 11 -10.76 -2.53 23.43
C LEU A 11 -10.31 -3.93 23.04
N GLU A 12 -10.58 -4.93 23.86
CA GLU A 12 -10.25 -6.32 23.55
C GLU A 12 -11.02 -6.85 22.34
N ARG A 13 -12.26 -6.43 22.13
CA ARG A 13 -13.13 -6.94 21.08
C ARG A 13 -12.96 -6.23 19.75
N TYR A 14 -12.80 -4.92 19.77
CA TYR A 14 -12.83 -4.07 18.57
C TYR A 14 -11.58 -3.20 18.38
N GLY A 15 -10.73 -3.07 19.41
CA GLY A 15 -9.62 -2.13 19.41
C GLY A 15 -8.67 -2.32 18.23
N GLY A 16 -8.28 -3.55 17.92
CA GLY A 16 -7.40 -3.85 16.80
C GLY A 16 -8.00 -3.45 15.45
N TRP A 17 -9.27 -3.73 15.22
CA TRP A 17 -9.97 -3.34 13.98
C TRP A 17 -10.14 -1.83 13.86
N SER A 18 -10.49 -1.17 14.96
CA SER A 18 -10.62 0.29 15.01
C SER A 18 -9.30 0.98 14.68
N LEU A 19 -8.18 0.47 15.19
CA LEU A 19 -6.85 1.00 14.86
C LEU A 19 -6.49 0.79 13.38
N ILE A 20 -6.77 -0.39 12.82
CA ILE A 20 -6.54 -0.66 11.39
C ILE A 20 -7.32 0.34 10.53
N ILE A 21 -8.62 0.53 10.82
CA ILE A 21 -9.47 1.47 10.08
C ILE A 21 -8.96 2.90 10.24
N LEU A 22 -8.67 3.32 11.48
CA LEU A 22 -8.18 4.68 11.77
C LEU A 22 -6.90 4.98 11.00
N PHE A 23 -5.90 4.11 11.11
CA PHE A 23 -4.61 4.33 10.44
C PHE A 23 -4.76 4.28 8.92
N SER A 24 -5.58 3.40 8.37
CA SER A 24 -5.80 3.33 6.93
C SER A 24 -6.58 4.53 6.38
N ALA A 25 -7.40 5.19 7.20
CA ALA A 25 -8.18 6.37 6.81
C ALA A 25 -7.36 7.67 6.78
N ILE A 26 -6.31 7.79 7.61
CA ILE A 26 -5.50 9.02 7.71
C ILE A 26 -4.97 9.51 6.34
N PRO A 27 -4.33 8.68 5.49
CA PRO A 27 -3.84 9.16 4.20
C PRO A 27 -4.96 9.58 3.25
N VAL A 28 -6.16 9.00 3.35
CA VAL A 28 -7.33 9.40 2.57
C VAL A 28 -7.76 10.81 2.97
N PHE A 29 -7.93 11.06 4.27
CA PHE A 29 -8.28 12.39 4.78
C PHE A 29 -7.22 13.43 4.45
N ALA A 30 -5.93 13.10 4.59
CA ALA A 30 -4.85 13.99 4.23
C ALA A 30 -4.92 14.39 2.74
N LEU A 31 -5.13 13.43 1.84
CA LEU A 31 -5.26 13.70 0.40
C LEU A 31 -6.51 14.53 0.08
N MET A 32 -7.64 14.29 0.74
CA MET A 32 -8.86 15.07 0.58
C MET A 32 -8.68 16.52 1.06
N LEU A 33 -8.04 16.72 2.22
CA LEU A 33 -7.80 18.06 2.80
C LEU A 33 -6.79 18.88 2.00
N SER A 34 -5.85 18.23 1.31
CA SER A 34 -4.85 18.92 0.47
C SER A 34 -5.44 19.57 -0.78
N GLY A 35 -6.72 19.32 -1.09
CA GLY A 35 -7.33 19.73 -2.36
C GLY A 35 -6.87 18.92 -3.58
N GLY A 36 -5.82 18.12 -3.47
CA GLY A 36 -5.26 17.33 -4.58
C GLY A 36 -6.23 16.31 -5.17
N PHE A 37 -7.18 15.84 -4.36
CA PHE A 37 -8.28 14.99 -4.84
C PHE A 37 -9.25 15.78 -5.72
N TRP A 38 -9.68 16.94 -5.26
CA TRP A 38 -10.75 17.72 -5.87
C TRP A 38 -10.35 18.45 -7.15
N THR A 39 -9.07 18.80 -7.30
CA THR A 39 -8.58 19.52 -8.49
C THR A 39 -8.67 18.69 -9.78
N ASN A 40 -8.78 17.38 -9.68
CA ASN A 40 -8.79 16.47 -10.83
C ASN A 40 -10.15 15.82 -11.09
N THR A 41 -11.21 16.17 -10.35
CA THR A 41 -12.53 15.52 -10.46
C THR A 41 -13.34 15.97 -11.69
N GLY A 42 -12.87 16.96 -12.46
CA GLY A 42 -13.52 17.43 -13.69
C GLY A 42 -13.51 16.44 -14.86
N SER A 43 -12.77 15.31 -14.74
CA SER A 43 -12.70 14.28 -15.77
C SER A 43 -12.63 12.88 -15.14
N TRP A 44 -13.15 11.88 -15.83
CA TRP A 44 -13.13 10.49 -15.35
C TRP A 44 -11.70 9.94 -15.16
N TYR A 45 -10.75 10.33 -16.01
CA TYR A 45 -9.34 9.96 -15.86
C TYR A 45 -8.67 10.68 -14.66
N GLY A 46 -9.10 11.88 -14.34
CA GLY A 46 -8.68 12.58 -13.11
C GLY A 46 -9.20 11.88 -11.86
N ILE A 47 -10.47 11.45 -11.87
CA ILE A 47 -11.05 10.64 -10.79
C ILE A 47 -10.28 9.33 -10.64
N ALA A 48 -10.03 8.60 -11.75
CA ALA A 48 -9.26 7.36 -11.72
C ALA A 48 -7.84 7.57 -11.15
N SER A 49 -7.16 8.65 -11.53
CA SER A 49 -5.85 9.01 -10.98
C SER A 49 -5.90 9.25 -9.47
N SER A 50 -6.89 9.98 -8.98
CA SER A 50 -7.07 10.27 -7.55
C SER A 50 -7.40 9.00 -6.75
N LEU A 51 -8.28 8.15 -7.26
CA LEU A 51 -8.58 6.85 -6.66
C LEU A 51 -7.35 5.93 -6.67
N GLY A 52 -6.56 5.97 -7.75
CA GLY A 52 -5.31 5.22 -7.84
C GLY A 52 -4.31 5.64 -6.76
N LYS A 53 -4.14 6.94 -6.52
CA LYS A 53 -3.30 7.45 -5.43
C LYS A 53 -3.80 7.00 -4.06
N MET A 54 -5.10 7.11 -3.80
CA MET A 54 -5.72 6.62 -2.56
C MET A 54 -5.47 5.13 -2.36
N ALA A 55 -5.69 4.32 -3.39
CA ALA A 55 -5.45 2.87 -3.34
C ALA A 55 -3.99 2.56 -3.00
N GLY A 56 -3.03 3.27 -3.58
CA GLY A 56 -1.61 3.12 -3.26
C GLY A 56 -1.28 3.47 -1.81
N LEU A 57 -1.77 4.60 -1.32
CA LEU A 57 -1.50 5.06 0.04
C LEU A 57 -2.12 4.14 1.10
N VAL A 58 -3.40 3.79 0.95
CA VAL A 58 -4.10 2.87 1.86
C VAL A 58 -3.49 1.47 1.77
N GLY A 59 -3.23 0.98 0.56
CA GLY A 59 -2.60 -0.31 0.33
C GLY A 59 -1.24 -0.43 0.99
N PHE A 60 -0.41 0.62 0.93
CA PHE A 60 0.89 0.65 1.59
C PHE A 60 0.76 0.61 3.12
N VAL A 61 -0.14 1.42 3.71
CA VAL A 61 -0.38 1.41 5.17
C VAL A 61 -0.89 0.04 5.63
N LEU A 62 -1.84 -0.56 4.91
CA LEU A 62 -2.33 -1.91 5.21
C LEU A 62 -1.23 -2.97 5.08
N TYR A 63 -0.33 -2.83 4.10
CA TYR A 63 0.82 -3.72 3.97
C TYR A 63 1.75 -3.59 5.18
N ALA A 64 2.07 -2.36 5.62
CA ALA A 64 2.87 -2.12 6.83
C ALA A 64 2.21 -2.71 8.09
N ILE A 65 0.91 -2.46 8.28
CA ILE A 65 0.12 -3.07 9.38
C ILE A 65 0.20 -4.60 9.30
N ASN A 66 0.08 -5.17 8.10
CA ASN A 66 0.17 -6.61 7.90
C ASN A 66 1.54 -7.18 8.29
N MET A 67 2.63 -6.44 8.04
CA MET A 67 3.96 -6.79 8.52
C MET A 67 4.02 -6.80 10.06
N VAL A 68 3.44 -5.78 10.71
CA VAL A 68 3.35 -5.71 12.19
C VAL A 68 2.54 -6.89 12.75
N LEU A 69 1.41 -7.23 12.14
CA LEU A 69 0.58 -8.36 12.58
C LEU A 69 1.31 -9.71 12.49
N SER A 70 2.31 -9.82 11.60
CA SER A 70 3.12 -11.04 11.45
C SER A 70 4.09 -11.29 12.62
N ILE A 71 4.39 -10.29 13.45
CA ILE A 71 5.41 -10.36 14.52
C ILE A 71 4.98 -11.25 15.71
N ARG A 72 3.69 -11.52 15.87
CA ARG A 72 3.13 -12.40 16.93
C ARG A 72 3.52 -11.96 18.35
N ARG A 73 3.36 -10.69 18.70
CA ARG A 73 3.64 -10.16 20.03
C ARG A 73 2.40 -10.20 20.93
N HIS A 74 2.58 -10.54 22.22
CA HIS A 74 1.49 -10.61 23.20
C HIS A 74 0.65 -9.33 23.34
N TRP A 75 1.27 -8.15 23.12
CA TRP A 75 0.51 -6.90 23.16
C TRP A 75 -0.49 -6.79 22.00
N LEU A 76 -0.20 -7.36 20.81
CA LEU A 76 -1.15 -7.44 19.70
C LEU A 76 -2.36 -8.31 20.06
N GLU A 77 -2.15 -9.42 20.78
CA GLU A 77 -3.21 -10.32 21.17
C GLU A 77 -4.26 -9.62 22.04
N ARG A 78 -3.88 -8.69 22.91
CA ARG A 78 -4.82 -7.91 23.71
C ARG A 78 -5.77 -7.08 22.86
N PHE A 79 -5.30 -6.45 21.80
CA PHE A 79 -6.12 -5.61 20.90
C PHE A 79 -7.06 -6.42 20.01
N PHE A 80 -6.81 -7.72 19.83
CA PHE A 80 -7.61 -8.59 18.97
C PHE A 80 -8.35 -9.70 19.74
N ASN A 81 -8.25 -9.75 21.07
CA ASN A 81 -8.80 -10.82 21.88
C ASN A 81 -8.32 -12.21 21.43
N GLY A 82 -7.01 -12.34 21.29
CA GLY A 82 -6.33 -13.61 21.05
C GLY A 82 -5.68 -13.76 19.65
N LEU A 83 -4.74 -14.68 19.60
CA LEU A 83 -3.87 -14.93 18.44
C LEU A 83 -4.65 -15.30 17.17
N ASN A 84 -5.73 -16.07 17.30
CA ASN A 84 -6.55 -16.47 16.15
C ASN A 84 -7.12 -15.25 15.41
N ARG A 85 -7.55 -14.23 16.14
CA ARG A 85 -8.08 -13.00 15.54
C ARG A 85 -6.98 -12.15 14.92
N VAL A 86 -5.77 -12.16 15.47
CA VAL A 86 -4.59 -11.55 14.83
C VAL A 86 -4.33 -12.20 13.47
N TYR A 87 -4.43 -13.53 13.36
CA TYR A 87 -4.28 -14.21 12.06
C TYR A 87 -5.40 -13.86 11.08
N ILE A 88 -6.64 -13.77 11.53
CA ILE A 88 -7.75 -13.32 10.68
C ILE A 88 -7.48 -11.89 10.17
N ALA A 89 -7.05 -10.98 11.05
CA ALA A 89 -6.70 -9.63 10.68
C ALA A 89 -5.53 -9.59 9.69
N HIS A 90 -4.47 -10.40 9.91
CA HIS A 90 -3.34 -10.53 8.99
C HIS A 90 -3.79 -10.98 7.59
N HIS A 91 -4.60 -12.02 7.48
CA HIS A 91 -5.10 -12.49 6.17
C HIS A 91 -5.98 -11.45 5.48
N LEU A 92 -6.89 -10.82 6.23
CA LEU A 92 -7.81 -9.84 5.65
C LEU A 92 -7.07 -8.57 5.21
N THR A 93 -6.20 -8.00 6.07
CA THR A 93 -5.42 -6.79 5.72
C THR A 93 -4.46 -7.07 4.57
N GLY A 94 -3.81 -8.24 4.55
CA GLY A 94 -2.94 -8.66 3.45
C GLY A 94 -3.69 -8.80 2.12
N GLY A 95 -4.88 -9.42 2.15
CA GLY A 95 -5.74 -9.54 0.97
C GLY A 95 -6.22 -8.19 0.44
N ILE A 96 -6.69 -7.30 1.33
CA ILE A 96 -7.12 -5.94 0.94
C ILE A 96 -5.93 -5.13 0.42
N ALA A 97 -4.77 -5.20 1.07
CA ALA A 97 -3.55 -4.54 0.61
C ALA A 97 -3.17 -4.99 -0.81
N LEU A 98 -3.19 -6.31 -1.08
CA LEU A 98 -2.93 -6.85 -2.41
C LEU A 98 -3.88 -6.27 -3.46
N ILE A 99 -5.19 -6.27 -3.20
CA ILE A 99 -6.21 -5.77 -4.13
C ILE A 99 -5.97 -4.27 -4.40
N LEU A 100 -5.77 -3.47 -3.37
CA LEU A 100 -5.54 -2.02 -3.51
C LEU A 100 -4.24 -1.72 -4.26
N LEU A 101 -3.16 -2.44 -3.95
CA LEU A 101 -1.87 -2.27 -4.62
C LEU A 101 -1.90 -2.79 -6.06
N ALA A 102 -2.74 -3.78 -6.39
CA ALA A 102 -2.96 -4.23 -7.76
C ALA A 102 -3.78 -3.22 -8.59
N ILE A 103 -4.80 -2.63 -7.99
CA ILE A 103 -5.65 -1.62 -8.64
C ILE A 103 -4.90 -0.30 -8.82
N HIS A 104 -3.99 0.06 -7.90
CA HIS A 104 -3.23 1.32 -7.91
C HIS A 104 -2.55 1.63 -9.25
N PRO A 105 -1.66 0.78 -9.82
CA PRO A 105 -1.00 1.08 -11.08
C PRO A 105 -1.98 1.09 -12.26
N VAL A 106 -3.02 0.26 -12.24
CA VAL A 106 -4.04 0.21 -13.27
C VAL A 106 -4.81 1.53 -13.33
N LEU A 107 -5.29 2.03 -12.19
CA LEU A 107 -5.99 3.31 -12.12
C LEU A 107 -5.08 4.50 -12.52
N LEU A 108 -3.79 4.44 -12.18
CA LEU A 108 -2.84 5.45 -12.64
C LEU A 108 -2.57 5.35 -14.14
N ALA A 109 -2.59 4.18 -14.73
CA ALA A 109 -2.43 3.99 -16.18
C ALA A 109 -3.64 4.51 -16.98
N VAL A 110 -4.84 4.40 -16.41
CA VAL A 110 -6.09 4.89 -17.00
C VAL A 110 -6.03 6.39 -17.36
N ARG A 111 -5.26 7.20 -16.61
CA ARG A 111 -5.08 8.62 -16.92
C ARG A 111 -4.49 8.91 -18.32
N TYR A 112 -3.85 7.91 -18.94
CA TYR A 112 -3.29 8.04 -20.27
C TYR A 112 -4.26 7.65 -21.40
N ILE A 113 -5.47 7.19 -21.05
CA ILE A 113 -6.47 6.75 -22.02
C ILE A 113 -7.34 7.96 -22.40
N GLU A 114 -7.00 8.63 -23.50
CA GLU A 114 -7.88 9.62 -24.12
C GLU A 114 -8.82 8.96 -25.15
N PRO A 115 -10.10 9.38 -25.22
CA PRO A 115 -11.10 8.73 -26.09
C PRO A 115 -10.77 8.76 -27.59
N SER A 116 -9.84 9.60 -28.03
CA SER A 116 -9.62 9.93 -29.44
C SER A 116 -8.42 9.25 -30.12
N ALA A 117 -7.58 8.50 -29.41
CA ALA A 117 -6.37 7.98 -30.03
C ALA A 117 -5.94 6.57 -29.57
N MET A 118 -5.76 5.67 -30.55
CA MET A 118 -5.18 4.34 -30.34
C MET A 118 -3.75 4.38 -29.73
N SER A 119 -3.03 5.50 -29.89
CA SER A 119 -1.73 5.77 -29.26
C SER A 119 -1.79 5.80 -27.73
N THR A 120 -2.94 6.12 -27.14
CA THR A 120 -3.13 6.25 -25.70
C THR A 120 -3.19 4.90 -24.97
N LEU A 121 -3.74 3.88 -25.62
CA LEU A 121 -3.73 2.52 -25.04
C LEU A 121 -2.29 1.98 -24.93
N ARG A 122 -1.44 2.29 -25.92
CA ARG A 122 -0.01 1.98 -25.84
C ARG A 122 0.69 2.71 -24.70
N LEU A 123 0.40 4.00 -24.50
CA LEU A 123 0.95 4.77 -23.38
C LEU A 123 0.49 4.24 -22.02
N ALA A 124 -0.78 3.88 -21.91
CA ALA A 124 -1.32 3.25 -20.70
C ALA A 124 -0.63 1.89 -20.40
N ALA A 125 -0.43 1.06 -21.43
CA ALA A 125 0.29 -0.20 -21.30
C ALA A 125 1.77 0.02 -20.90
N LEU A 126 2.44 0.98 -21.52
CA LEU A 126 3.81 1.34 -21.17
C LEU A 126 3.93 1.92 -19.74
N ALA A 127 2.86 2.54 -19.21
CA ALA A 127 2.83 3.05 -17.85
C ALA A 127 2.87 1.92 -16.79
N LEU A 128 2.50 0.70 -17.17
CA LEU A 128 2.55 -0.49 -16.32
C LEU A 128 3.90 -1.22 -16.36
N LEU A 129 4.86 -0.75 -17.17
CA LEU A 129 6.18 -1.36 -17.30
C LEU A 129 7.24 -0.58 -16.52
N PRO A 130 8.38 -1.23 -16.20
CA PRO A 130 9.54 -0.54 -15.62
C PRO A 130 10.02 0.59 -16.52
N ARG A 131 10.55 1.65 -15.93
CA ARG A 131 11.07 2.80 -16.64
C ARG A 131 12.54 2.60 -17.02
N ALA A 132 12.91 2.94 -18.25
CA ALA A 132 14.29 3.11 -18.60
C ALA A 132 14.88 4.30 -17.82
N ILE A 133 16.04 4.10 -17.19
CA ILE A 133 16.72 5.17 -16.45
C ILE A 133 17.57 5.94 -17.43
N THR A 134 17.26 7.22 -17.62
CA THR A 134 17.98 8.14 -18.52
C THR A 134 18.85 9.08 -17.67
N LEU A 135 20.13 8.75 -17.52
CA LEU A 135 21.07 9.48 -16.65
C LEU A 135 21.37 10.92 -17.13
N ASN A 136 21.07 11.24 -18.39
CA ASN A 136 21.27 12.60 -18.95
C ASN A 136 20.12 13.57 -18.60
N GLU A 137 19.09 13.08 -17.93
CA GLU A 137 17.97 13.89 -17.47
C GLU A 137 18.28 14.59 -16.14
N ASN A 138 17.46 15.57 -15.77
CA ASN A 138 17.60 16.20 -14.47
C ASN A 138 17.30 15.22 -13.31
N PHE A 139 17.85 15.52 -12.14
CA PHE A 139 17.77 14.65 -10.96
C PHE A 139 16.33 14.23 -10.61
N GLN A 140 15.36 15.11 -10.74
CA GLN A 140 13.96 14.80 -10.41
C GLN A 140 13.35 13.74 -11.34
N VAL A 141 13.69 13.79 -12.64
CA VAL A 141 13.23 12.79 -13.62
C VAL A 141 13.87 11.43 -13.33
N VAL A 142 15.17 11.41 -13.06
CA VAL A 142 15.89 10.18 -12.70
C VAL A 142 15.33 9.59 -11.41
N GLN A 143 15.13 10.41 -10.38
CA GLN A 143 14.53 9.99 -9.11
C GLN A 143 13.15 9.37 -9.32
N GLN A 144 12.31 10.00 -10.15
CA GLN A 144 10.96 9.50 -10.47
C GLN A 144 11.01 8.14 -11.19
N GLN A 145 11.91 7.96 -12.16
CA GLN A 145 12.09 6.70 -12.87
C GLN A 145 12.53 5.57 -11.92
N VAL A 146 13.50 5.85 -11.06
CA VAL A 146 13.98 4.90 -10.03
C VAL A 146 12.88 4.53 -9.05
N ALA A 147 12.12 5.52 -8.56
CA ALA A 147 11.03 5.29 -7.64
C ALA A 147 9.93 4.39 -8.26
N ILE A 148 9.56 4.62 -9.53
CA ILE A 148 8.61 3.76 -10.25
C ILE A 148 9.15 2.32 -10.36
N ASN A 149 10.44 2.15 -10.63
CA ASN A 149 11.05 0.83 -10.72
C ASN A 149 11.05 0.09 -9.38
N PHE A 150 11.26 0.78 -8.26
CA PHE A 150 11.08 0.19 -6.93
C PHE A 150 9.64 -0.29 -6.71
N GLY A 151 8.65 0.50 -7.11
CA GLY A 151 7.24 0.09 -7.06
C GLY A 151 6.96 -1.15 -7.92
N PHE A 152 7.53 -1.21 -9.11
CA PHE A 152 7.41 -2.37 -9.99
C PHE A 152 8.03 -3.64 -9.38
N ILE A 153 9.23 -3.54 -8.81
CA ILE A 153 9.91 -4.66 -8.13
C ILE A 153 9.08 -5.13 -6.93
N ALA A 154 8.61 -4.19 -6.10
CA ALA A 154 7.79 -4.48 -4.94
C ALA A 154 6.51 -5.22 -5.31
N PHE A 155 5.78 -4.69 -6.29
CA PHE A 155 4.51 -5.24 -6.75
C PHE A 155 4.69 -6.63 -7.38
N THR A 156 5.65 -6.76 -8.29
CA THR A 156 5.95 -8.05 -8.95
C THR A 156 6.37 -9.11 -7.92
N GLY A 157 7.26 -8.73 -6.99
CA GLY A 157 7.68 -9.60 -5.88
C GLY A 157 6.50 -10.04 -5.03
N MET A 158 5.64 -9.11 -4.62
CA MET A 158 4.42 -9.40 -3.84
C MET A 158 3.49 -10.35 -4.59
N VAL A 159 3.19 -10.08 -5.86
CA VAL A 159 2.29 -10.92 -6.67
C VAL A 159 2.84 -12.34 -6.83
N VAL A 160 4.11 -12.48 -7.20
CA VAL A 160 4.76 -13.79 -7.34
C VAL A 160 4.71 -14.57 -6.03
N LEU A 161 5.09 -13.94 -4.91
CA LEU A 161 5.12 -14.60 -3.59
C LEU A 161 3.71 -14.98 -3.11
N LEU A 162 2.68 -14.20 -3.42
CA LEU A 162 1.30 -14.53 -3.07
C LEU A 162 0.71 -15.61 -3.98
N ILE A 163 1.08 -15.65 -5.26
CA ILE A 163 0.75 -16.78 -6.14
C ILE A 163 1.35 -18.09 -5.59
N LEU A 164 2.62 -18.07 -5.19
CA LEU A 164 3.26 -19.22 -4.53
C LEU A 164 2.56 -19.60 -3.22
N THR A 165 2.06 -18.62 -2.47
CA THR A 165 1.39 -18.85 -1.19
C THR A 165 0.01 -19.48 -1.35
N PHE A 166 -0.79 -19.00 -2.32
CA PHE A 166 -2.21 -19.38 -2.42
C PHE A 166 -2.50 -20.50 -3.43
N PHE A 167 -1.74 -20.56 -4.51
CA PHE A 167 -2.04 -21.45 -5.64
C PHE A 167 -1.09 -22.64 -5.75
N ILE A 168 0.09 -22.61 -5.12
CA ILE A 168 1.05 -23.69 -5.19
C ILE A 168 1.13 -24.39 -3.82
N LYS A 169 0.87 -25.70 -3.80
CA LYS A 169 0.98 -26.53 -2.58
C LYS A 169 2.46 -26.79 -2.27
N LEU A 170 3.09 -25.84 -1.59
CA LEU A 170 4.48 -25.97 -1.13
C LEU A 170 4.55 -26.69 0.22
N PRO A 171 5.62 -27.50 0.47
CA PRO A 171 5.92 -27.95 1.83
C PRO A 171 6.04 -26.77 2.78
N TYR A 172 5.55 -26.92 4.03
CA TYR A 172 5.47 -25.83 5.01
C TYR A 172 6.77 -25.02 5.17
N ARG A 173 7.93 -25.70 5.19
CA ARG A 173 9.23 -25.03 5.33
C ARG A 173 9.57 -24.14 4.13
N VAL A 174 9.25 -24.61 2.92
CA VAL A 174 9.48 -23.85 1.67
C VAL A 174 8.50 -22.69 1.61
N TRP A 175 7.22 -22.92 1.92
CA TRP A 175 6.20 -21.89 2.01
C TRP A 175 6.61 -20.79 3.00
N LEU A 176 7.03 -21.14 4.21
CA LEU A 176 7.45 -20.17 5.23
C LEU A 176 8.68 -19.38 4.77
N PHE A 177 9.62 -20.03 4.09
CA PHE A 177 10.80 -19.36 3.54
C PHE A 177 10.41 -18.35 2.45
N THR A 178 9.62 -18.75 1.46
CA THR A 178 9.19 -17.87 0.37
C THR A 178 8.32 -16.71 0.90
N HIS A 179 7.45 -16.98 1.86
CA HIS A 179 6.57 -15.95 2.46
C HIS A 179 7.37 -14.84 3.17
N LYS A 180 8.53 -15.14 3.75
CA LYS A 180 9.41 -14.13 4.37
C LYS A 180 9.93 -13.09 3.38
N PHE A 181 10.00 -13.42 2.08
CA PHE A 181 10.43 -12.44 1.06
C PHE A 181 9.40 -11.34 0.80
N LEU A 182 8.22 -11.39 1.40
CA LEU A 182 7.31 -10.25 1.46
C LEU A 182 7.93 -9.06 2.23
N GLY A 183 8.83 -9.29 3.19
CA GLY A 183 9.59 -8.22 3.85
C GLY A 183 10.47 -7.43 2.87
N PRO A 184 11.40 -8.05 2.12
CA PRO A 184 12.12 -7.38 1.03
C PRO A 184 11.21 -6.70 0.00
N ALA A 185 10.07 -7.30 -0.39
CA ALA A 185 9.11 -6.64 -1.28
C ALA A 185 8.53 -5.36 -0.64
N PHE A 186 8.22 -5.40 0.67
CA PHE A 186 7.80 -4.22 1.43
C PHE A 186 8.89 -3.14 1.48
N PHE A 187 10.16 -3.51 1.64
CA PHE A 187 11.27 -2.55 1.60
C PHE A 187 11.30 -1.77 0.29
N PHE A 188 11.16 -2.43 -0.86
CA PHE A 188 11.08 -1.74 -2.15
C PHE A 188 9.82 -0.89 -2.28
N ALA A 189 8.68 -1.31 -1.69
CA ALA A 189 7.48 -0.48 -1.63
C ALA A 189 7.70 0.78 -0.79
N ALA A 190 8.44 0.69 0.32
CA ALA A 190 8.81 1.83 1.16
C ALA A 190 9.69 2.82 0.38
N LEU A 191 10.71 2.34 -0.35
CA LEU A 191 11.54 3.18 -1.22
C LEU A 191 10.69 3.87 -2.30
N HIS A 192 9.76 3.13 -2.93
CA HIS A 192 8.82 3.71 -3.90
C HIS A 192 8.05 4.88 -3.31
N VAL A 193 7.40 4.68 -2.17
CA VAL A 193 6.55 5.71 -1.53
C VAL A 193 7.36 6.93 -1.09
N LEU A 194 8.60 6.75 -0.62
CA LEU A 194 9.43 7.83 -0.10
C LEU A 194 10.09 8.65 -1.21
N PHE A 195 10.42 8.02 -2.35
CA PHE A 195 11.14 8.68 -3.44
C PHE A 195 10.25 9.13 -4.60
N ILE A 196 8.99 8.67 -4.65
CA ILE A 196 8.06 9.08 -5.71
C ILE A 196 7.69 10.56 -5.55
N SER A 197 7.95 11.35 -6.60
CA SER A 197 7.49 12.75 -6.65
C SER A 197 5.98 12.79 -6.87
N SER A 198 5.23 12.96 -5.78
CA SER A 198 3.77 12.90 -5.75
C SER A 198 3.19 13.84 -4.70
N ASP A 199 1.90 13.71 -4.41
CA ASP A 199 1.24 14.47 -3.36
C ASP A 199 1.85 14.19 -1.97
N VAL A 200 2.45 13.00 -1.76
CA VAL A 200 3.20 12.69 -0.52
C VAL A 200 4.38 13.65 -0.34
N ASP A 201 5.11 13.93 -1.41
CA ASP A 201 6.29 14.83 -1.35
C ASP A 201 5.90 16.29 -1.08
N ARG A 202 4.70 16.68 -1.54
CA ARG A 202 4.15 18.04 -1.34
C ARG A 202 3.57 18.28 0.05
N MET A 203 3.25 17.21 0.79
CA MET A 203 2.62 17.27 2.11
C MET A 203 3.55 16.72 3.19
N PRO A 204 4.30 17.56 3.93
CA PRO A 204 5.30 17.10 4.90
C PRO A 204 4.73 16.17 5.97
N LEU A 205 3.51 16.43 6.47
CA LEU A 205 2.86 15.59 7.46
C LEU A 205 2.49 14.21 6.90
N LEU A 206 2.00 14.13 5.66
CA LEU A 206 1.72 12.86 5.02
C LEU A 206 3.01 12.09 4.74
N LYS A 207 4.07 12.79 4.31
CA LYS A 207 5.39 12.18 4.11
C LYS A 207 5.94 11.59 5.40
N LEU A 208 5.85 12.33 6.52
CA LEU A 208 6.26 11.84 7.84
C LEU A 208 5.43 10.62 8.28
N TYR A 209 4.12 10.64 8.02
CA TYR A 209 3.23 9.52 8.29
C TYR A 209 3.60 8.28 7.48
N MET A 210 3.88 8.44 6.18
CA MET A 210 4.30 7.32 5.33
C MET A 210 5.69 6.80 5.72
N LEU A 211 6.61 7.69 6.13
CA LEU A 211 7.92 7.31 6.69
C LEU A 211 7.77 6.50 7.98
N PHE A 212 6.88 6.93 8.87
CA PHE A 212 6.57 6.16 10.09
C PHE A 212 6.17 4.72 9.75
N TRP A 213 5.22 4.53 8.82
CA TRP A 213 4.79 3.20 8.41
C TRP A 213 5.86 2.42 7.64
N ALA A 214 6.73 3.10 6.88
CA ALA A 214 7.87 2.46 6.24
C ALA A 214 8.83 1.87 7.28
N VAL A 215 9.12 2.60 8.36
CA VAL A 215 10.00 2.15 9.45
C VAL A 215 9.34 1.06 10.31
N VAL A 216 8.06 1.22 10.62
CA VAL A 216 7.33 0.27 11.49
C VAL A 216 7.10 -1.08 10.80
N GLY A 217 6.96 -1.10 9.48
CA GLY A 217 6.73 -2.31 8.70
C GLY A 217 8.03 -3.06 8.33
N LEU A 218 9.22 -2.45 8.52
CA LEU A 218 10.52 -3.09 8.32
C LEU A 218 11.00 -3.81 9.59
#